data_b3adb6a28af09329797190d9feb018ce
#
_entry.id   b3adb6a28af09329797190d9feb018ce
#
_cell.length_a   1.000
_cell.length_b   1.000
_cell.length_c   1.000
_cell.angle_alpha   90.00
_cell.angle_beta   90.00
_cell.angle_gamma   90.00
#
_symmetry.space_group_name_H-M   'P 1'
#
loop_
_entity.id
_entity.type
_entity.pdbx_description
1 polymer ?
#
loop_
_entity_poly.entity_id
_entity_poly.type
_entity_poly.pdbx_seq_one_letter_code
_entity_poly.pdbx_strand_id
1 'polypeptide(L)'
;ASFTSISYSDFGDLKMGKNRSHGFNNWGKVFQYSENSNDFYSSSATVNSDENLQRNTAYNQTDLLQKFFIPLTDNTELKLNLQYSTSSDIPRFDRLDEKHEGTLKFAEWYYGPQERLLISPQLVINPGKSWLDKGTFTLAYQNIKESRIQRKLSSLERSYRNENVDIFSVNGDFMIPLSKNENRAFTYGFEFLHNDVISDAFGKTLEVLGNDIIGTSDNFNVQTRYPDGGSSYVSSAVYLGYREDVTAKSTLNTGVRFTRTNLKASWIDQSIIILPETNIKLDNSALTATLGYVYKPNKNIQLNTVISSGFRSPNIDDVGRVREKSGNITVPNIHLKPEYAYSAEIGIQKYFNDKKFRFGFNTYYTLLKHYIIRDDFSM
;
A
#
# COMPACT_ATOMS: atom_id res chain seq x y z
N ALA A 1 -26.93 14.47 -7.72
CA ALA A 1 -25.94 14.62 -8.80
C ALA A 1 -25.20 13.30 -9.00
N SER A 2 -24.69 13.07 -10.22
CA SER A 2 -23.82 11.93 -10.51
C SER A 2 -22.56 12.40 -11.25
N PHE A 3 -21.49 11.65 -11.10
CA PHE A 3 -20.24 11.88 -11.81
C PHE A 3 -19.69 10.54 -12.29
N THR A 4 -19.42 10.43 -13.57
CA THR A 4 -18.83 9.25 -14.21
C THR A 4 -17.49 9.64 -14.82
N SER A 5 -16.47 8.81 -14.62
CA SER A 5 -15.18 8.94 -15.29
C SER A 5 -14.77 7.57 -15.83
N ILE A 6 -14.33 7.55 -17.06
CA ILE A 6 -13.76 6.38 -17.72
C ILE A 6 -12.39 6.81 -18.23
N SER A 7 -11.38 6.08 -17.88
CA SER A 7 -10.00 6.34 -18.29
C SER A 7 -9.38 5.09 -18.87
N TYR A 8 -8.72 5.23 -20.00
CA TYR A 8 -7.86 4.21 -20.59
C TYR A 8 -6.48 4.82 -20.78
N SER A 9 -5.48 4.12 -20.29
CA SER A 9 -4.08 4.52 -20.41
C SER A 9 -3.29 3.40 -21.08
N ASP A 10 -2.52 3.75 -22.10
CA ASP A 10 -1.64 2.83 -22.80
C ASP A 10 -0.21 3.36 -22.71
N PHE A 11 0.65 2.58 -22.07
CA PHE A 11 2.04 2.92 -21.81
C PHE A 11 2.94 2.03 -22.67
N GLY A 12 3.64 2.64 -23.63
CA GLY A 12 4.69 1.95 -24.39
C GLY A 12 5.94 1.73 -23.55
N ASP A 13 6.89 0.99 -24.10
CA ASP A 13 8.19 0.78 -23.46
C ASP A 13 8.87 2.10 -23.11
N LEU A 14 9.41 2.20 -21.91
CA LEU A 14 10.11 3.38 -21.42
C LEU A 14 11.39 3.63 -22.23
N LYS A 15 11.63 4.87 -22.60
CA LYS A 15 12.86 5.28 -23.28
C LYS A 15 13.65 6.28 -22.44
N MET A 16 14.88 5.93 -22.14
CA MET A 16 15.78 6.81 -21.40
C MET A 16 16.38 7.90 -22.30
N GLY A 17 16.68 9.05 -21.69
CA GLY A 17 17.45 10.10 -22.35
C GLY A 17 18.85 9.64 -22.73
N LYS A 18 19.38 10.19 -23.83
CA LYS A 18 20.72 9.87 -24.32
C LYS A 18 21.85 10.63 -23.61
N ASN A 19 21.53 11.76 -22.98
CA ASN A 19 22.53 12.59 -22.30
C ASN A 19 22.86 12.00 -20.92
N ARG A 20 24.14 11.67 -20.69
CA ARG A 20 24.68 11.10 -19.45
C ARG A 20 25.86 11.93 -18.94
N SER A 21 25.64 13.22 -18.73
CA SER A 21 26.64 14.15 -18.23
C SER A 21 27.22 13.80 -16.84
N HIS A 22 26.55 12.89 -16.11
CA HIS A 22 27.02 12.36 -14.83
C HIS A 22 28.20 11.37 -14.93
N GLY A 23 28.64 11.00 -16.15
CA GLY A 23 29.81 10.11 -16.36
C GLY A 23 29.54 8.61 -16.39
N PHE A 24 28.32 8.16 -16.06
CA PHE A 24 27.95 6.73 -16.11
C PHE A 24 27.29 6.38 -17.44
N ASN A 25 28.09 6.13 -18.47
CA ASN A 25 27.65 5.98 -19.87
C ASN A 25 26.64 4.84 -20.11
N ASN A 26 26.71 3.79 -19.28
CA ASN A 26 25.83 2.61 -19.37
C ASN A 26 24.65 2.65 -18.40
N TRP A 27 24.52 3.71 -17.61
CA TRP A 27 23.43 3.80 -16.64
C TRP A 27 22.05 3.77 -17.32
N GLY A 28 21.22 2.80 -16.90
CA GLY A 28 19.87 2.57 -17.41
C GLY A 28 19.78 2.03 -18.84
N LYS A 29 20.91 1.68 -19.49
CA LYS A 29 20.88 0.97 -20.76
C LYS A 29 20.52 -0.49 -20.59
N VAL A 30 19.76 -1.02 -21.55
CA VAL A 30 19.36 -2.42 -21.64
C VAL A 30 20.00 -3.01 -22.88
N PHE A 31 20.96 -3.89 -22.70
CA PHE A 31 21.74 -4.49 -23.82
C PHE A 31 21.07 -5.74 -24.38
N GLN A 32 20.32 -6.45 -23.56
CA GLN A 32 19.64 -7.70 -23.90
C GLN A 32 18.26 -7.74 -23.23
N TYR A 33 17.31 -8.38 -23.85
CA TYR A 33 15.98 -8.63 -23.30
C TYR A 33 15.47 -10.01 -23.73
N SER A 34 14.42 -10.50 -23.09
CA SER A 34 13.76 -11.74 -23.47
C SER A 34 12.50 -11.43 -24.28
N GLU A 35 12.37 -12.07 -25.45
CA GLU A 35 11.18 -11.98 -26.32
C GLU A 35 10.14 -13.05 -25.99
N ASN A 36 9.96 -13.34 -24.73
CA ASN A 36 8.96 -14.33 -24.32
C ASN A 36 7.64 -13.66 -24.01
N SER A 37 6.56 -14.28 -24.47
CA SER A 37 5.18 -13.87 -24.23
C SER A 37 4.31 -15.12 -23.98
N ASN A 38 3.01 -14.92 -23.83
CA ASN A 38 2.08 -16.05 -23.62
C ASN A 38 2.06 -17.04 -24.82
N ASP A 39 2.35 -16.56 -26.01
CA ASP A 39 2.29 -17.35 -27.24
C ASP A 39 3.68 -17.68 -27.82
N PHE A 40 4.74 -17.06 -27.29
CA PHE A 40 6.09 -17.18 -27.83
C PHE A 40 7.12 -17.58 -26.78
N TYR A 41 7.97 -18.52 -27.12
CA TYR A 41 9.08 -19.01 -26.29
C TYR A 41 10.43 -18.77 -27.00
N SER A 42 11.37 -18.20 -26.28
CA SER A 42 12.78 -18.19 -26.66
C SER A 42 13.64 -18.73 -25.52
N SER A 43 14.62 -19.57 -25.87
CA SER A 43 15.60 -20.11 -24.93
C SER A 43 16.79 -19.17 -24.69
N SER A 44 16.95 -18.12 -25.49
CA SER A 44 18.06 -17.17 -25.42
C SER A 44 17.57 -15.73 -25.34
N ALA A 45 18.43 -14.87 -24.80
CA ALA A 45 18.17 -13.44 -24.80
C ALA A 45 18.45 -12.84 -26.20
N THR A 46 17.65 -11.82 -26.54
CA THR A 46 17.80 -11.04 -27.78
C THR A 46 18.63 -9.79 -27.51
N VAL A 47 19.51 -9.44 -28.42
CA VAL A 47 20.30 -8.20 -28.37
C VAL A 47 19.37 -7.01 -28.60
N ASN A 48 19.41 -6.01 -27.71
CA ASN A 48 18.60 -4.82 -27.86
C ASN A 48 19.25 -3.83 -28.85
N SER A 49 18.57 -3.56 -29.95
CA SER A 49 19.03 -2.63 -30.99
C SER A 49 19.01 -1.17 -30.58
N ASP A 50 18.15 -0.78 -29.62
CA ASP A 50 18.14 0.54 -28.99
C ASP A 50 18.35 0.38 -27.46
N GLU A 51 19.63 0.45 -27.05
CA GLU A 51 20.02 0.27 -25.65
C GLU A 51 19.35 1.25 -24.67
N ASN A 52 18.79 2.38 -25.16
CA ASN A 52 18.05 3.34 -24.31
C ASN A 52 16.57 2.98 -24.16
N LEU A 53 16.06 2.02 -24.95
CA LEU A 53 14.69 1.52 -24.84
C LEU A 53 14.66 0.38 -23.82
N GLN A 54 13.93 0.58 -22.74
CA GLN A 54 13.73 -0.41 -21.69
C GLN A 54 12.60 -1.36 -22.13
N ARG A 55 12.98 -2.40 -22.85
CA ARG A 55 12.06 -3.42 -23.37
C ARG A 55 11.30 -4.11 -22.23
N ASN A 56 10.07 -4.52 -22.51
CA ASN A 56 9.20 -5.19 -21.56
C ASN A 56 8.86 -4.31 -20.34
N THR A 57 8.47 -3.04 -20.58
CA THR A 57 7.93 -2.13 -19.59
C THR A 57 6.52 -1.63 -19.95
N ALA A 58 6.05 -1.96 -21.16
CA ALA A 58 4.75 -1.58 -21.67
C ALA A 58 3.61 -2.28 -20.92
N TYR A 59 2.53 -1.56 -20.66
CA TYR A 59 1.25 -2.11 -20.15
C TYR A 59 0.11 -1.13 -20.42
N ASN A 60 -1.13 -1.57 -20.27
CA ASN A 60 -2.29 -0.70 -20.33
C ASN A 60 -3.15 -0.85 -19.07
N GLN A 61 -4.00 0.14 -18.83
CA GLN A 61 -4.89 0.19 -17.67
C GLN A 61 -6.21 0.84 -18.02
N THR A 62 -7.28 0.29 -17.49
CA THR A 62 -8.63 0.85 -17.57
C THR A 62 -9.13 1.15 -16.17
N ASP A 63 -9.63 2.38 -15.97
CA ASP A 63 -10.20 2.84 -14.70
C ASP A 63 -11.61 3.34 -14.92
N LEU A 64 -12.55 2.86 -14.12
CA LEU A 64 -13.94 3.27 -14.09
C LEU A 64 -14.26 3.86 -12.72
N LEU A 65 -14.87 5.04 -12.70
CA LEU A 65 -15.34 5.70 -11.50
C LEU A 65 -16.77 6.17 -11.70
N GLN A 66 -17.64 5.80 -10.77
CA GLN A 66 -18.99 6.32 -10.66
C GLN A 66 -19.23 6.84 -9.25
N LYS A 67 -19.64 8.10 -9.16
CA LYS A 67 -20.06 8.70 -7.89
C LYS A 67 -21.51 9.16 -7.99
N PHE A 68 -22.25 8.94 -6.91
CA PHE A 68 -23.58 9.50 -6.72
C PHE A 68 -23.59 10.39 -5.49
N PHE A 69 -24.22 11.51 -5.61
CA PHE A 69 -24.54 12.43 -4.54
C PHE A 69 -26.05 12.53 -4.43
N ILE A 70 -26.61 12.07 -3.32
CA ILE A 70 -28.05 11.94 -3.09
C ILE A 70 -28.38 12.71 -1.82
N PRO A 71 -28.91 13.94 -1.89
CA PRO A 71 -29.48 14.61 -0.73
C PRO A 71 -30.70 13.83 -0.27
N LEU A 72 -30.70 13.42 1.00
CA LEU A 72 -31.82 12.72 1.62
C LEU A 72 -32.74 13.70 2.35
N THR A 73 -32.15 14.70 3.00
CA THR A 73 -32.83 15.84 3.65
C THR A 73 -31.95 17.09 3.50
N ASP A 74 -32.38 18.24 4.00
CA ASP A 74 -31.57 19.47 4.02
C ASP A 74 -30.25 19.31 4.79
N ASN A 75 -30.19 18.38 5.74
CA ASN A 75 -29.02 18.17 6.61
C ASN A 75 -28.37 16.78 6.48
N THR A 76 -28.84 15.98 5.52
CA THR A 76 -28.35 14.60 5.37
C THR A 76 -28.16 14.26 3.90
N GLU A 77 -27.00 13.77 3.56
CA GLU A 77 -26.64 13.35 2.21
C GLU A 77 -26.01 11.96 2.19
N LEU A 78 -26.33 11.20 1.17
CA LEU A 78 -25.68 9.94 0.87
C LEU A 78 -24.75 10.13 -0.35
N LYS A 79 -23.51 9.73 -0.17
CA LYS A 79 -22.51 9.64 -1.25
C LYS A 79 -22.22 8.18 -1.51
N LEU A 80 -22.30 7.75 -2.76
CA LEU A 80 -21.88 6.42 -3.16
C LEU A 80 -20.72 6.55 -4.13
N ASN A 81 -19.61 5.88 -3.80
CA ASN A 81 -18.41 5.83 -4.63
C ASN A 81 -18.18 4.40 -5.08
N LEU A 82 -18.17 4.18 -6.41
CA LEU A 82 -17.90 2.90 -7.05
C LEU A 82 -16.67 3.08 -7.93
N GLN A 83 -15.68 2.19 -7.77
CA GLN A 83 -14.48 2.20 -8.61
C GLN A 83 -14.15 0.79 -9.05
N TYR A 84 -13.71 0.66 -10.28
CA TYR A 84 -13.12 -0.56 -10.81
C TYR A 84 -11.89 -0.18 -11.64
N SER A 85 -10.78 -0.84 -11.38
CA SER A 85 -9.55 -0.72 -12.14
C SER A 85 -9.06 -2.09 -12.55
N THR A 86 -8.58 -2.19 -13.78
CA THR A 86 -7.89 -3.39 -14.27
C THR A 86 -6.73 -2.99 -15.18
N SER A 87 -5.69 -3.80 -15.21
CA SER A 87 -4.55 -3.63 -16.10
C SER A 87 -4.35 -4.84 -17.01
N SER A 88 -3.53 -4.69 -18.05
CA SER A 88 -2.86 -5.83 -18.67
C SER A 88 -1.81 -6.41 -17.71
N ASP A 89 -1.09 -7.45 -18.15
CA ASP A 89 0.14 -7.87 -17.48
C ASP A 89 1.09 -6.69 -17.34
N ILE A 90 1.71 -6.54 -16.16
CA ILE A 90 2.65 -5.47 -15.85
C ILE A 90 4.05 -6.08 -15.68
N PRO A 91 4.92 -5.98 -16.70
CA PRO A 91 6.26 -6.55 -16.63
C PRO A 91 7.09 -5.88 -15.53
N ARG A 92 7.88 -6.68 -14.84
CA ARG A 92 8.75 -6.21 -13.78
C ARG A 92 10.17 -6.05 -14.27
N PHE A 93 10.47 -4.87 -14.78
CA PHE A 93 11.72 -4.52 -15.42
C PHE A 93 12.97 -4.83 -14.57
N ASP A 94 12.95 -4.50 -13.26
CA ASP A 94 14.06 -4.75 -12.34
C ASP A 94 14.45 -6.23 -12.22
N ARG A 95 13.52 -7.15 -12.55
CA ARG A 95 13.74 -8.58 -12.57
C ARG A 95 14.13 -9.07 -13.96
N LEU A 96 13.52 -8.50 -14.99
CA LEU A 96 13.79 -8.89 -16.36
C LEU A 96 15.20 -8.45 -16.83
N ASP A 97 15.78 -7.41 -16.22
CA ASP A 97 17.18 -6.99 -16.45
C ASP A 97 18.17 -7.64 -15.44
N GLU A 98 17.70 -8.46 -14.49
CA GLU A 98 18.57 -9.18 -13.55
C GLU A 98 19.42 -10.22 -14.29
N LYS A 99 20.74 -10.16 -14.10
CA LYS A 99 21.70 -11.09 -14.72
C LYS A 99 22.19 -12.13 -13.72
N HIS A 100 22.42 -13.32 -14.24
CA HIS A 100 23.07 -14.42 -13.55
C HIS A 100 24.11 -15.02 -14.51
N GLU A 101 25.37 -15.09 -14.09
CA GLU A 101 26.50 -15.62 -14.93
C GLU A 101 26.58 -14.96 -16.30
N GLY A 102 26.33 -13.64 -16.39
CA GLY A 102 26.44 -12.87 -17.61
C GLY A 102 25.25 -12.90 -18.57
N THR A 103 24.22 -13.73 -18.26
CA THR A 103 22.97 -13.83 -19.03
C THR A 103 21.78 -13.34 -18.23
N LEU A 104 20.63 -13.11 -18.88
CA LEU A 104 19.39 -12.80 -18.17
C LEU A 104 18.95 -13.98 -17.31
N LYS A 105 18.54 -13.70 -16.09
CA LYS A 105 18.04 -14.70 -15.15
C LYS A 105 16.62 -15.16 -15.47
N PHE A 106 15.76 -14.22 -15.89
CA PHE A 106 14.35 -14.47 -16.14
C PHE A 106 14.00 -14.20 -17.60
N ALA A 107 13.20 -15.09 -18.17
CA ALA A 107 12.53 -14.90 -19.45
C ALA A 107 11.21 -14.14 -19.24
N GLU A 108 10.49 -14.47 -18.17
CA GLU A 108 9.23 -13.86 -17.80
C GLU A 108 9.25 -13.48 -16.32
N TRP A 109 8.85 -12.28 -16.03
CA TRP A 109 8.56 -11.84 -14.69
C TRP A 109 7.58 -10.66 -14.77
N TYR A 110 6.33 -10.88 -14.46
CA TYR A 110 5.30 -9.86 -14.51
C TYR A 110 4.26 -10.08 -13.42
N TYR A 111 3.59 -9.00 -13.06
CA TYR A 111 2.31 -9.08 -12.38
C TYR A 111 1.26 -9.36 -13.45
N GLY A 112 0.41 -10.36 -13.26
CA GLY A 112 -0.78 -10.56 -14.09
C GLY A 112 -1.75 -9.40 -13.89
N PRO A 113 -2.86 -9.34 -14.60
CA PRO A 113 -3.79 -8.23 -14.47
C PRO A 113 -4.08 -7.91 -13.00
N GLN A 114 -3.80 -6.66 -12.62
CA GLN A 114 -4.19 -6.17 -11.30
C GLN A 114 -5.64 -5.72 -11.39
N GLU A 115 -6.49 -6.27 -10.53
CA GLU A 115 -7.90 -5.90 -10.45
C GLU A 115 -8.19 -5.29 -9.09
N ARG A 116 -8.95 -4.20 -9.09
CA ARG A 116 -9.45 -3.57 -7.87
C ARG A 116 -10.89 -3.14 -8.04
N LEU A 117 -11.76 -3.62 -7.16
CA LEU A 117 -13.12 -3.15 -6.98
C LEU A 117 -13.21 -2.38 -5.66
N LEU A 118 -13.86 -1.22 -5.66
CA LEU A 118 -14.23 -0.46 -4.46
C LEU A 118 -15.71 -0.11 -4.52
N ILE A 119 -16.43 -0.38 -3.43
CA ILE A 119 -17.79 0.07 -3.17
C ILE A 119 -17.77 0.79 -1.83
N SER A 120 -18.08 2.10 -1.82
CA SER A 120 -18.00 2.90 -0.60
C SER A 120 -19.18 3.87 -0.47
N PRO A 121 -20.27 3.48 0.19
CA PRO A 121 -21.30 4.41 0.65
C PRO A 121 -20.82 5.22 1.87
N GLN A 122 -21.17 6.50 1.87
CA GLN A 122 -20.89 7.45 2.95
C GLN A 122 -22.14 8.26 3.25
N LEU A 123 -22.58 8.21 4.50
CA LEU A 123 -23.66 9.04 5.01
C LEU A 123 -23.05 10.26 5.73
N VAL A 124 -23.39 11.45 5.30
CA VAL A 124 -22.99 12.71 5.93
C VAL A 124 -24.22 13.36 6.56
N ILE A 125 -24.11 13.73 7.81
CA ILE A 125 -25.17 14.34 8.61
C ILE A 125 -24.66 15.66 9.20
N ASN A 126 -25.40 16.75 8.97
CA ASN A 126 -25.07 18.09 9.43
C ASN A 126 -26.27 18.71 10.18
N PRO A 127 -26.69 18.15 11.34
CA PRO A 127 -27.87 18.62 12.03
C PRO A 127 -27.70 19.99 12.70
N GLY A 128 -26.46 20.48 12.85
CA GLY A 128 -26.16 21.78 13.44
C GLY A 128 -26.59 21.90 14.89
N LYS A 129 -26.62 20.80 15.66
CA LYS A 129 -27.07 20.76 17.03
C LYS A 129 -25.93 20.68 18.03
N SER A 130 -26.14 21.11 19.24
CA SER A 130 -25.14 21.13 20.31
C SER A 130 -24.58 19.74 20.67
N TRP A 131 -25.32 18.67 20.41
CA TRP A 131 -24.87 17.30 20.65
C TRP A 131 -24.20 16.63 19.41
N LEU A 132 -24.42 17.18 18.22
CA LEU A 132 -23.81 16.75 16.97
C LEU A 132 -23.93 17.87 15.95
N ASP A 133 -22.82 18.45 15.53
CA ASP A 133 -22.78 19.42 14.44
C ASP A 133 -22.59 18.73 13.10
N LYS A 134 -21.59 17.88 13.02
CA LYS A 134 -21.26 17.10 11.81
C LYS A 134 -21.00 15.66 12.16
N GLY A 135 -21.48 14.76 11.32
CA GLY A 135 -21.19 13.35 11.39
C GLY A 135 -20.97 12.76 10.00
N THR A 136 -20.02 11.84 9.90
CA THR A 136 -19.77 11.08 8.69
C THR A 136 -19.66 9.61 9.06
N PHE A 137 -20.46 8.78 8.40
CA PHE A 137 -20.42 7.33 8.56
C PHE A 137 -20.07 6.72 7.20
N THR A 138 -18.97 6.00 7.12
CA THR A 138 -18.47 5.40 5.89
C THR A 138 -18.38 3.89 6.03
N LEU A 139 -18.96 3.19 5.06
CA LEU A 139 -18.70 1.78 4.81
C LEU A 139 -17.84 1.66 3.57
N ALA A 140 -16.94 0.68 3.53
CA ALA A 140 -16.27 0.34 2.30
C ALA A 140 -16.01 -1.16 2.21
N TYR A 141 -16.17 -1.66 1.00
CA TYR A 141 -15.70 -2.98 0.59
C TYR A 141 -14.74 -2.82 -0.56
N GLN A 142 -13.60 -3.52 -0.50
CA GLN A 142 -12.65 -3.61 -1.59
C GLN A 142 -12.28 -5.07 -1.82
N ASN A 143 -12.18 -5.43 -3.10
CA ASN A 143 -11.53 -6.68 -3.53
C ASN A 143 -10.33 -6.31 -4.41
N ILE A 144 -9.18 -6.89 -4.11
CA ILE A 144 -7.93 -6.67 -4.84
C ILE A 144 -7.36 -8.02 -5.23
N LYS A 145 -7.08 -8.19 -6.53
CA LYS A 145 -6.42 -9.38 -7.05
C LYS A 145 -5.08 -9.00 -7.67
N GLU A 146 -4.06 -9.75 -7.34
CA GLU A 146 -2.72 -9.64 -7.89
C GLU A 146 -2.12 -11.03 -8.11
N SER A 147 -1.40 -11.20 -9.19
CA SER A 147 -0.64 -12.43 -9.44
C SER A 147 0.82 -12.08 -9.76
N ARG A 148 1.71 -13.04 -9.52
CA ARG A 148 3.13 -12.98 -9.90
C ARG A 148 3.47 -14.19 -10.70
N ILE A 149 3.78 -13.96 -11.96
CA ILE A 149 4.14 -14.99 -12.91
C ILE A 149 5.62 -14.84 -13.22
N GLN A 150 6.34 -15.96 -13.15
CA GLN A 150 7.78 -15.93 -13.43
C GLN A 150 8.24 -17.23 -14.08
N ARG A 151 9.23 -17.11 -14.99
CA ARG A 151 9.93 -18.21 -15.63
C ARG A 151 11.40 -17.82 -15.83
N LYS A 152 12.31 -18.72 -15.47
CA LYS A 152 13.74 -18.51 -15.74
C LYS A 152 14.03 -18.59 -17.24
N LEU A 153 15.07 -17.91 -17.70
CA LEU A 153 15.54 -18.05 -19.07
C LEU A 153 15.93 -19.51 -19.34
N SER A 154 15.62 -20.01 -20.50
CA SER A 154 15.83 -21.41 -20.93
C SER A 154 15.03 -22.48 -20.18
N SER A 155 14.19 -22.11 -19.22
CA SER A 155 13.32 -23.05 -18.53
C SER A 155 11.93 -23.08 -19.17
N LEU A 156 11.30 -24.25 -19.18
CA LEU A 156 9.90 -24.41 -19.54
C LEU A 156 8.96 -24.30 -18.33
N GLU A 157 9.50 -24.27 -17.12
CA GLU A 157 8.73 -24.18 -15.86
C GLU A 157 8.28 -22.74 -15.59
N ARG A 158 6.98 -22.50 -15.67
CA ARG A 158 6.34 -21.21 -15.33
C ARG A 158 5.61 -21.32 -13.99
N SER A 159 5.95 -20.50 -13.04
CA SER A 159 5.32 -20.46 -11.72
C SER A 159 4.36 -19.29 -11.61
N TYR A 160 3.24 -19.53 -10.92
CA TYR A 160 2.17 -18.60 -10.64
C TYR A 160 2.00 -18.49 -9.12
N ARG A 161 1.85 -17.26 -8.63
CA ARG A 161 1.46 -16.95 -7.25
C ARG A 161 0.36 -15.92 -7.30
N ASN A 162 -0.78 -16.28 -6.75
CA ASN A 162 -1.98 -15.46 -6.80
C ASN A 162 -2.35 -15.01 -5.38
N GLU A 163 -2.67 -13.76 -5.23
CA GLU A 163 -3.19 -13.17 -4.00
C GLU A 163 -4.54 -12.51 -4.27
N ASN A 164 -5.52 -12.88 -3.46
CA ASN A 164 -6.83 -12.23 -3.42
C ASN A 164 -7.04 -11.63 -2.02
N VAL A 165 -7.37 -10.34 -1.98
CA VAL A 165 -7.55 -9.60 -0.73
C VAL A 165 -8.95 -9.01 -0.70
N ASP A 166 -9.73 -9.40 0.29
CA ASP A 166 -11.02 -8.80 0.62
C ASP A 166 -10.86 -7.88 1.82
N ILE A 167 -11.32 -6.65 1.67
CA ILE A 167 -11.20 -5.61 2.71
C ILE A 167 -12.60 -5.06 3.00
N PHE A 168 -13.00 -5.14 4.24
CA PHE A 168 -14.20 -4.49 4.75
C PHE A 168 -13.84 -3.45 5.80
N SER A 169 -14.40 -2.25 5.69
CA SER A 169 -14.19 -1.21 6.70
C SER A 169 -15.46 -0.45 7.06
N VAL A 170 -15.50 -0.01 8.31
CA VAL A 170 -16.54 0.83 8.89
C VAL A 170 -15.88 1.96 9.66
N ASN A 171 -16.20 3.21 9.32
CA ASN A 171 -15.66 4.38 9.99
C ASN A 171 -16.81 5.33 10.40
N GLY A 172 -16.70 5.91 11.58
CA GLY A 172 -17.58 6.96 12.05
C GLY A 172 -16.76 8.12 12.59
N ASP A 173 -16.98 9.33 12.05
CA ASP A 173 -16.33 10.59 12.45
C ASP A 173 -17.38 11.61 12.85
N PHE A 174 -17.27 12.15 14.04
CA PHE A 174 -18.26 13.05 14.60
C PHE A 174 -17.62 14.28 15.24
N MET A 175 -18.32 15.41 15.19
CA MET A 175 -17.91 16.66 15.81
C MET A 175 -19.02 17.24 16.68
N ILE A 176 -18.65 17.67 17.88
CA ILE A 176 -19.51 18.38 18.84
C ILE A 176 -18.90 19.77 19.07
N PRO A 177 -19.60 20.85 18.73
CA PRO A 177 -19.17 22.19 19.10
C PRO A 177 -19.41 22.41 20.61
N LEU A 178 -18.41 22.92 21.29
CA LEU A 178 -18.52 23.25 22.74
C LEU A 178 -18.82 24.72 22.99
N SER A 179 -18.86 25.52 21.93
CA SER A 179 -19.14 26.93 21.98
C SER A 179 -19.93 27.41 20.76
N LYS A 180 -20.70 28.44 20.88
CA LYS A 180 -21.49 29.03 19.78
C LYS A 180 -20.61 29.54 18.62
N ASN A 181 -19.37 29.92 18.91
CA ASN A 181 -18.42 30.46 17.90
C ASN A 181 -17.49 29.38 17.34
N GLU A 182 -17.73 28.09 17.64
CA GLU A 182 -16.91 26.95 17.19
C GLU A 182 -15.43 27.08 17.55
N ASN A 183 -15.06 27.97 18.49
CA ASN A 183 -13.69 28.12 18.94
C ASN A 183 -13.23 26.97 19.86
N ARG A 184 -14.15 26.06 20.21
CA ARG A 184 -13.90 24.82 20.95
C ARG A 184 -14.75 23.71 20.34
N ALA A 185 -14.12 22.58 20.08
CA ALA A 185 -14.83 21.41 19.56
C ALA A 185 -14.19 20.10 20.05
N PHE A 186 -15.03 19.12 20.30
CA PHE A 186 -14.63 17.72 20.36
C PHE A 186 -14.86 17.06 19.02
N THR A 187 -13.91 16.24 18.61
CA THR A 187 -14.06 15.24 17.56
C THR A 187 -13.93 13.86 18.18
N TYR A 188 -14.77 12.93 17.78
CA TYR A 188 -14.67 11.55 18.23
C TYR A 188 -15.06 10.63 17.10
N GLY A 189 -14.59 9.41 17.17
CA GLY A 189 -14.90 8.45 16.13
C GLY A 189 -14.42 7.05 16.46
N PHE A 190 -14.74 6.18 15.53
CA PHE A 190 -14.32 4.79 15.56
C PHE A 190 -13.95 4.31 14.17
N GLU A 191 -13.13 3.30 14.13
CA GLU A 191 -12.70 2.60 12.95
C GLU A 191 -12.76 1.09 13.18
N PHE A 192 -13.24 0.37 12.20
CA PHE A 192 -13.13 -1.07 12.09
C PHE A 192 -12.64 -1.44 10.71
N LEU A 193 -11.65 -2.32 10.64
CA LEU A 193 -11.08 -2.85 9.41
C LEU A 193 -10.93 -4.36 9.54
N HIS A 194 -11.35 -5.08 8.53
CA HIS A 194 -11.11 -6.51 8.38
C HIS A 194 -10.54 -6.78 7.01
N ASN A 195 -9.36 -7.39 6.95
CA ASN A 195 -8.72 -7.85 5.73
C ASN A 195 -8.65 -9.36 5.76
N ASP A 196 -9.02 -9.99 4.67
CA ASP A 196 -8.84 -11.41 4.40
C ASP A 196 -7.91 -11.59 3.20
N VAL A 197 -6.88 -12.42 3.34
CA VAL A 197 -5.91 -12.69 2.27
C VAL A 197 -5.88 -14.18 1.99
N ILE A 198 -6.18 -14.53 0.75
CA ILE A 198 -6.05 -15.89 0.22
C ILE A 198 -4.84 -15.88 -0.72
N SER A 199 -3.93 -16.81 -0.52
CA SER A 199 -2.73 -16.98 -1.35
C SER A 199 -2.66 -18.40 -1.85
N ASP A 200 -2.52 -18.58 -3.16
CA ASP A 200 -2.26 -19.85 -3.79
C ASP A 200 -1.07 -19.78 -4.75
N ALA A 201 -0.45 -20.92 -5.01
CA ALA A 201 0.63 -21.00 -5.96
C ALA A 201 0.69 -22.36 -6.63
N PHE A 202 1.03 -22.37 -7.90
CA PHE A 202 1.23 -23.57 -8.69
C PHE A 202 2.22 -23.30 -9.82
N GLY A 203 2.81 -24.35 -10.35
CA GLY A 203 3.67 -24.29 -11.52
C GLY A 203 3.06 -25.09 -12.68
N LYS A 204 3.39 -24.69 -13.91
CA LYS A 204 3.05 -25.40 -15.13
C LYS A 204 4.27 -25.52 -16.02
N THR A 205 4.44 -26.67 -16.67
CA THR A 205 5.47 -26.87 -17.69
C THR A 205 4.89 -26.47 -19.03
N LEU A 206 5.60 -25.60 -19.77
CA LEU A 206 5.20 -25.19 -21.12
C LEU A 206 5.42 -26.33 -22.10
N GLU A 207 4.48 -26.52 -23.01
CA GLU A 207 4.62 -27.33 -24.21
C GLU A 207 4.91 -26.40 -25.37
N VAL A 208 6.05 -26.63 -26.04
CA VAL A 208 6.52 -25.76 -27.14
C VAL A 208 6.77 -26.57 -28.40
N LEU A 209 6.40 -25.99 -29.55
CA LEU A 209 6.74 -26.50 -30.89
C LEU A 209 7.51 -25.42 -31.63
N GLY A 210 8.82 -25.61 -31.76
CA GLY A 210 9.70 -24.53 -32.21
C GLY A 210 9.75 -23.39 -31.20
N ASN A 211 9.26 -22.22 -31.59
CA ASN A 211 9.13 -21.05 -30.72
C ASN A 211 7.67 -20.80 -30.26
N ASP A 212 6.73 -21.60 -30.67
CA ASP A 212 5.33 -21.42 -30.31
C ASP A 212 4.99 -22.19 -29.04
N ILE A 213 4.35 -21.53 -28.09
CA ILE A 213 3.77 -22.15 -26.90
C ILE A 213 2.43 -22.74 -27.33
N ILE A 214 2.34 -24.08 -27.41
CA ILE A 214 1.14 -24.78 -27.86
C ILE A 214 0.25 -25.25 -26.73
N GLY A 215 0.74 -25.20 -25.48
CA GLY A 215 -0.01 -25.64 -24.31
C GLY A 215 0.83 -25.66 -23.04
N THR A 216 0.25 -26.26 -22.03
CA THR A 216 0.93 -26.54 -20.76
C THR A 216 0.60 -27.96 -20.33
N SER A 217 1.61 -28.69 -19.87
CA SER A 217 1.48 -30.00 -19.23
C SER A 217 1.67 -29.88 -17.73
N ASP A 218 2.11 -30.96 -17.13
CA ASP A 218 2.35 -31.20 -15.71
C ASP A 218 2.36 -29.99 -14.77
N ASN A 219 1.57 -30.10 -13.72
CA ASN A 219 1.62 -29.16 -12.62
C ASN A 219 2.73 -29.57 -11.65
N PHE A 220 3.45 -28.59 -11.12
CA PHE A 220 4.42 -28.79 -10.04
C PHE A 220 4.13 -27.83 -8.87
N ASN A 221 4.54 -28.22 -7.67
CA ASN A 221 4.32 -27.43 -6.48
C ASN A 221 5.22 -26.20 -6.48
N VAL A 222 4.64 -25.07 -6.09
CA VAL A 222 5.33 -23.77 -5.93
C VAL A 222 4.99 -23.22 -4.54
N GLN A 223 6.02 -22.80 -3.81
CA GLN A 223 5.80 -22.16 -2.51
C GLN A 223 4.97 -20.89 -2.64
N THR A 224 3.87 -20.80 -1.90
CA THR A 224 3.08 -19.57 -1.77
C THR A 224 3.91 -18.48 -1.10
N ARG A 225 3.55 -17.24 -1.34
CA ARG A 225 4.22 -16.09 -0.71
C ARG A 225 3.70 -15.82 0.70
N TYR A 226 2.40 -15.95 0.86
CA TYR A 226 1.69 -15.79 2.12
C TYR A 226 1.08 -17.12 2.55
N PRO A 227 0.59 -17.24 3.79
CA PRO A 227 -0.01 -18.46 4.29
C PRO A 227 -1.13 -19.02 3.39
N ASP A 228 -0.96 -20.23 2.92
CA ASP A 228 -1.90 -20.94 2.02
C ASP A 228 -3.18 -21.42 2.73
N GLY A 229 -3.16 -21.52 4.05
CA GLY A 229 -4.36 -21.70 4.89
C GLY A 229 -5.14 -20.41 5.13
N GLY A 230 -4.75 -19.32 4.45
CA GLY A 230 -5.36 -18.00 4.59
C GLY A 230 -4.79 -17.16 5.74
N SER A 231 -5.04 -15.87 5.66
CA SER A 231 -4.69 -14.95 6.73
C SER A 231 -5.74 -13.85 6.87
N SER A 232 -6.04 -13.48 8.12
CA SER A 232 -6.96 -12.39 8.43
C SER A 232 -6.30 -11.37 9.35
N TYR A 233 -6.59 -10.10 9.10
CA TYR A 233 -6.15 -8.99 9.93
C TYR A 233 -7.34 -8.12 10.30
N VAL A 234 -7.57 -7.96 11.59
CA VAL A 234 -8.63 -7.10 12.15
C VAL A 234 -7.98 -5.94 12.88
N SER A 235 -8.44 -4.73 12.60
CA SER A 235 -8.08 -3.53 13.36
C SER A 235 -9.34 -2.83 13.84
N SER A 236 -9.39 -2.48 15.12
CA SER A 236 -10.47 -1.71 15.71
C SER A 236 -9.88 -0.55 16.50
N ALA A 237 -10.46 0.64 16.34
CA ALA A 237 -9.99 1.81 17.04
C ALA A 237 -11.14 2.72 17.46
N VAL A 238 -10.90 3.44 18.57
CA VAL A 238 -11.70 4.59 18.99
C VAL A 238 -10.77 5.76 19.28
N TYR A 239 -11.25 6.96 19.00
CA TYR A 239 -10.45 8.16 19.20
C TYR A 239 -11.29 9.34 19.63
N LEU A 240 -10.61 10.26 20.32
CA LEU A 240 -11.14 11.52 20.79
C LEU A 240 -10.13 12.62 20.50
N GLY A 241 -10.59 13.71 19.91
CA GLY A 241 -9.83 14.92 19.66
C GLY A 241 -10.47 16.13 20.33
N TYR A 242 -9.65 17.07 20.71
CA TYR A 242 -10.07 18.36 21.24
C TYR A 242 -9.29 19.49 20.56
N ARG A 243 -10.03 20.50 20.10
CA ARG A 243 -9.49 21.73 19.56
C ARG A 243 -10.05 22.92 20.31
N GLU A 244 -9.16 23.87 20.65
CA GLU A 244 -9.56 25.14 21.27
C GLU A 244 -8.71 26.29 20.72
N ASP A 245 -9.36 27.39 20.32
CA ASP A 245 -8.71 28.67 20.13
C ASP A 245 -8.57 29.33 21.51
N VAL A 246 -7.45 29.04 22.21
CA VAL A 246 -7.19 29.47 23.59
C VAL A 246 -7.15 31.01 23.67
N THR A 247 -6.64 31.64 22.64
CA THR A 247 -6.66 33.09 22.45
C THR A 247 -6.90 33.43 20.98
N ALA A 248 -7.14 34.68 20.63
CA ALA A 248 -7.21 35.13 19.24
C ALA A 248 -5.93 34.85 18.43
N LYS A 249 -4.83 34.47 19.10
CA LYS A 249 -3.52 34.21 18.48
C LYS A 249 -3.04 32.77 18.67
N SER A 250 -3.73 31.95 19.39
CA SER A 250 -3.25 30.60 19.70
C SER A 250 -4.33 29.55 19.65
N THR A 251 -3.99 28.39 19.09
CA THR A 251 -4.86 27.24 18.98
C THR A 251 -4.18 26.00 19.59
N LEU A 252 -4.88 25.31 20.45
CA LEU A 252 -4.51 24.00 20.99
C LEU A 252 -5.25 22.93 20.21
N ASN A 253 -4.54 21.87 19.83
CA ASN A 253 -5.11 20.63 19.29
C ASN A 253 -4.54 19.45 20.07
N THR A 254 -5.38 18.57 20.55
CA THR A 254 -4.96 17.35 21.23
C THR A 254 -5.85 16.19 20.84
N GLY A 255 -5.31 14.98 20.91
CA GLY A 255 -6.06 13.78 20.58
C GLY A 255 -5.45 12.55 21.23
N VAL A 256 -6.32 11.59 21.48
CA VAL A 256 -5.96 10.25 21.96
C VAL A 256 -6.67 9.22 21.10
N ARG A 257 -5.99 8.10 20.84
CA ARG A 257 -6.53 6.98 20.08
C ARG A 257 -6.12 5.66 20.75
N PHE A 258 -7.08 4.80 20.98
CA PHE A 258 -6.86 3.42 21.36
C PHE A 258 -7.12 2.55 20.13
N THR A 259 -6.18 1.67 19.82
CA THR A 259 -6.29 0.72 18.71
C THR A 259 -5.97 -0.68 19.20
N ARG A 260 -6.76 -1.66 18.76
CA ARG A 260 -6.48 -3.09 18.93
C ARG A 260 -6.41 -3.74 17.57
N THR A 261 -5.40 -4.59 17.38
CA THR A 261 -5.19 -5.34 16.15
C THR A 261 -5.07 -6.84 16.45
N ASN A 262 -5.63 -7.66 15.59
CA ASN A 262 -5.52 -9.11 15.66
C ASN A 262 -5.15 -9.65 14.27
N LEU A 263 -4.04 -10.41 14.20
CA LEU A 263 -3.58 -11.11 13.00
C LEU A 263 -3.66 -12.60 13.26
N LYS A 264 -4.27 -13.33 12.33
CA LYS A 264 -4.29 -14.81 12.31
C LYS A 264 -3.89 -15.28 10.93
N ALA A 265 -3.09 -16.33 10.85
CA ALA A 265 -2.70 -16.93 9.60
C ALA A 265 -2.25 -18.38 9.83
N SER A 266 -2.33 -19.21 8.80
CA SER A 266 -1.87 -20.59 8.87
C SER A 266 -1.19 -21.05 7.58
N TRP A 267 -0.09 -21.78 7.73
CA TRP A 267 0.59 -22.50 6.67
C TRP A 267 0.17 -23.96 6.71
N ILE A 268 -0.33 -24.48 5.59
CA ILE A 268 -0.80 -25.88 5.45
C ILE A 268 0.25 -26.71 4.70
N ASP A 269 0.69 -26.22 3.53
CA ASP A 269 1.66 -26.95 2.70
C ASP A 269 3.08 -26.77 3.23
N GLN A 270 3.69 -27.88 3.65
CA GLN A 270 5.08 -27.98 4.11
C GLN A 270 5.95 -28.79 3.14
N SER A 271 5.45 -29.08 1.93
CA SER A 271 6.11 -29.99 0.97
C SER A 271 7.39 -29.41 0.37
N ILE A 272 7.51 -28.10 0.31
CA ILE A 272 8.67 -27.40 -0.29
C ILE A 272 9.59 -26.85 0.80
N ILE A 273 9.01 -26.16 1.79
CA ILE A 273 9.74 -25.54 2.89
C ILE A 273 9.08 -25.94 4.19
N ILE A 274 9.82 -26.61 5.06
CA ILE A 274 9.37 -26.90 6.42
C ILE A 274 9.59 -25.64 7.25
N LEU A 275 8.49 -25.08 7.74
CA LEU A 275 8.51 -23.86 8.55
C LEU A 275 8.56 -24.20 10.04
N PRO A 276 9.33 -23.44 10.85
CA PRO A 276 9.38 -23.64 12.29
C PRO A 276 8.03 -23.34 12.96
N GLU A 277 7.26 -22.40 12.40
CA GLU A 277 5.96 -21.97 12.89
C GLU A 277 4.95 -21.93 11.75
N THR A 278 3.85 -22.67 11.90
CA THR A 278 2.81 -22.78 10.89
C THR A 278 1.54 -22.02 11.22
N ASN A 279 1.34 -21.70 12.52
CA ASN A 279 0.17 -20.97 12.99
C ASN A 279 0.59 -19.64 13.61
N ILE A 280 0.11 -18.56 13.04
CA ILE A 280 0.41 -17.20 13.45
C ILE A 280 -0.82 -16.63 14.15
N LYS A 281 -0.61 -16.12 15.36
CA LYS A 281 -1.62 -15.37 16.10
C LYS A 281 -0.95 -14.23 16.86
N LEU A 282 -1.22 -13.01 16.43
CA LEU A 282 -0.76 -11.80 17.12
C LEU A 282 -1.97 -10.97 17.56
N ASP A 283 -1.96 -10.53 18.80
CA ASP A 283 -2.97 -9.62 19.36
C ASP A 283 -2.20 -8.46 20.01
N ASN A 284 -2.39 -7.27 19.48
CA ASN A 284 -1.69 -6.06 19.91
C ASN A 284 -2.69 -4.96 20.23
N SER A 285 -2.33 -4.12 21.19
CA SER A 285 -3.07 -2.90 21.47
C SER A 285 -2.12 -1.75 21.73
N ALA A 286 -2.54 -0.54 21.39
CA ALA A 286 -1.75 0.66 21.62
C ALA A 286 -2.65 1.85 21.95
N LEU A 287 -2.16 2.67 22.87
CA LEU A 287 -2.67 4.00 23.11
C LEU A 287 -1.69 4.99 22.50
N THR A 288 -2.17 5.83 21.61
CA THR A 288 -1.39 6.90 20.98
C THR A 288 -2.03 8.26 21.27
N ALA A 289 -1.20 9.30 21.31
CA ALA A 289 -1.67 10.64 21.61
C ALA A 289 -0.90 11.69 20.77
N THR A 290 -1.53 12.83 20.60
CA THR A 290 -0.94 14.02 20.00
C THR A 290 -1.29 15.26 20.79
N LEU A 291 -0.34 16.20 20.87
CA LEU A 291 -0.51 17.52 21.42
C LEU A 291 0.13 18.52 20.48
N GLY A 292 -0.66 19.40 19.89
CA GLY A 292 -0.23 20.43 18.98
C GLY A 292 -0.61 21.82 19.49
N TYR A 293 0.30 22.76 19.38
CA TYR A 293 0.05 24.14 19.74
C TYR A 293 0.53 25.05 18.61
N VAL A 294 -0.36 25.95 18.17
CA VAL A 294 -0.07 26.95 17.13
C VAL A 294 -0.18 28.32 17.76
N TYR A 295 0.85 29.16 17.58
CA TYR A 295 0.87 30.53 18.04
C TYR A 295 1.17 31.49 16.89
N LYS A 296 0.28 32.47 16.70
CA LYS A 296 0.36 33.52 15.68
C LYS A 296 0.46 34.90 16.36
N PRO A 297 1.66 35.32 16.79
CA PRO A 297 1.82 36.60 17.47
C PRO A 297 1.30 37.79 16.63
N ASN A 298 1.39 37.67 15.31
CA ASN A 298 0.87 38.62 14.34
C ASN A 298 0.51 37.93 13.02
N LYS A 299 -0.02 38.68 12.04
CA LYS A 299 -0.46 38.15 10.74
C LYS A 299 0.66 37.51 9.89
N ASN A 300 1.91 37.79 10.23
CA ASN A 300 3.07 37.42 9.42
C ASN A 300 3.92 36.33 10.03
N ILE A 301 3.66 35.91 11.28
CA ILE A 301 4.45 34.87 11.95
C ILE A 301 3.50 33.81 12.49
N GLN A 302 3.85 32.54 12.24
CA GLN A 302 3.23 31.39 12.86
C GLN A 302 4.31 30.50 13.45
N LEU A 303 4.14 30.13 14.70
CA LEU A 303 4.94 29.12 15.40
C LEU A 303 4.04 27.91 15.62
N ASN A 304 4.57 26.72 15.42
CA ASN A 304 3.89 25.46 15.70
C ASN A 304 4.82 24.51 16.47
N THR A 305 4.23 23.82 17.40
CA THR A 305 4.88 22.74 18.16
C THR A 305 3.95 21.55 18.18
N VAL A 306 4.48 20.35 17.91
CA VAL A 306 3.73 19.10 17.98
C VAL A 306 4.56 18.06 18.73
N ILE A 307 3.90 17.37 19.66
CA ILE A 307 4.42 16.16 20.29
C ILE A 307 3.42 15.06 19.99
N SER A 308 3.89 13.94 19.48
CA SER A 308 3.00 12.84 19.09
C SER A 308 3.63 11.48 19.31
N SER A 309 2.78 10.48 19.47
CA SER A 309 3.14 9.08 19.41
C SER A 309 2.36 8.39 18.31
N GLY A 310 2.98 7.42 17.65
CA GLY A 310 2.37 6.52 16.69
C GLY A 310 2.80 5.10 16.94
N PHE A 311 2.07 4.13 16.41
CA PHE A 311 2.46 2.74 16.42
C PHE A 311 2.16 2.06 15.09
N ARG A 312 2.88 0.99 14.82
CA ARG A 312 2.66 0.10 13.69
C ARG A 312 2.60 -1.34 14.22
N SER A 313 1.44 -1.98 14.07
CA SER A 313 1.32 -3.42 14.34
C SER A 313 1.97 -4.21 13.19
N PRO A 314 2.69 -5.31 13.47
CA PRO A 314 3.16 -6.21 12.43
C PRO A 314 2.00 -6.71 11.57
N ASN A 315 2.19 -6.72 10.27
CA ASN A 315 1.24 -7.25 9.29
C ASN A 315 1.69 -8.62 8.77
N ILE A 316 0.93 -9.21 7.86
CA ILE A 316 1.25 -10.54 7.32
C ILE A 316 2.56 -10.55 6.51
N ASP A 317 2.95 -9.44 5.88
CA ASP A 317 4.22 -9.36 5.15
C ASP A 317 5.44 -9.33 6.11
N ASP A 318 5.26 -8.77 7.31
CA ASP A 318 6.30 -8.77 8.34
C ASP A 318 6.46 -10.14 9.00
N VAL A 319 5.35 -10.79 9.30
CA VAL A 319 5.29 -11.98 10.19
C VAL A 319 5.33 -13.27 9.41
N GLY A 320 4.58 -13.38 8.32
CA GLY A 320 4.28 -14.65 7.66
C GLY A 320 4.74 -14.76 6.21
N ARG A 321 5.52 -13.83 5.69
CA ARG A 321 6.01 -13.95 4.33
C ARG A 321 7.15 -14.94 4.22
N VAL A 322 6.97 -15.98 3.40
CA VAL A 322 8.06 -16.88 2.99
C VAL A 322 8.66 -16.38 1.68
N ARG A 323 9.97 -16.23 1.66
CA ARG A 323 10.71 -15.79 0.49
C ARG A 323 12.13 -16.35 0.49
N GLU A 324 12.47 -17.03 -0.58
CA GLU A 324 13.86 -17.37 -0.89
C GLU A 324 14.54 -16.19 -1.64
N LYS A 325 15.74 -15.84 -1.24
CA LYS A 325 16.60 -14.87 -1.94
C LYS A 325 18.07 -15.23 -1.69
N SER A 326 18.80 -15.54 -2.78
CA SER A 326 20.23 -15.80 -2.74
C SER A 326 20.64 -16.91 -1.73
N GLY A 327 19.84 -17.98 -1.66
CA GLY A 327 20.08 -19.11 -0.75
C GLY A 327 19.55 -18.92 0.67
N ASN A 328 19.08 -17.73 1.03
CA ASN A 328 18.46 -17.46 2.33
C ASN A 328 16.93 -17.52 2.24
N ILE A 329 16.29 -18.13 3.22
CA ILE A 329 14.83 -18.21 3.32
C ILE A 329 14.38 -17.31 4.47
N THR A 330 13.46 -16.40 4.20
CA THR A 330 12.74 -15.65 5.24
C THR A 330 11.65 -16.57 5.80
N VAL A 331 11.66 -16.78 7.11
CA VAL A 331 10.67 -17.61 7.82
C VAL A 331 9.76 -16.76 8.72
N PRO A 332 8.55 -17.24 9.03
CA PRO A 332 7.65 -16.56 9.96
C PRO A 332 8.27 -16.30 11.34
N ASN A 333 7.94 -15.14 11.93
CA ASN A 333 8.31 -14.81 13.30
C ASN A 333 7.08 -14.35 14.10
N ILE A 334 6.57 -15.22 14.97
CA ILE A 334 5.40 -14.97 15.81
C ILE A 334 5.69 -14.08 17.04
N HIS A 335 6.94 -13.75 17.29
CA HIS A 335 7.37 -12.95 18.46
C HIS A 335 7.53 -11.46 18.16
N LEU A 336 7.17 -11.01 16.96
CA LEU A 336 7.25 -9.61 16.60
C LEU A 336 6.34 -8.75 17.50
N LYS A 337 6.89 -7.63 17.92
CA LYS A 337 6.19 -6.62 18.73
C LYS A 337 5.84 -5.42 17.85
N PRO A 338 4.81 -4.64 18.22
CA PRO A 338 4.54 -3.38 17.56
C PRO A 338 5.71 -2.42 17.64
N GLU A 339 5.95 -1.70 16.55
CA GLU A 339 6.85 -0.56 16.50
C GLU A 339 6.16 0.68 17.08
N TYR A 340 6.93 1.50 17.81
CA TYR A 340 6.46 2.78 18.32
C TYR A 340 7.34 3.92 17.83
N ALA A 341 6.71 5.03 17.44
CA ALA A 341 7.37 6.27 17.12
C ALA A 341 6.94 7.35 18.12
N TYR A 342 7.89 8.07 18.69
CA TYR A 342 7.67 9.24 19.52
C TYR A 342 8.34 10.42 18.85
N SER A 343 7.57 11.44 18.48
CA SER A 343 8.05 12.56 17.69
C SER A 343 7.78 13.88 18.39
N ALA A 344 8.75 14.79 18.32
CA ALA A 344 8.61 16.17 18.70
C ALA A 344 9.04 17.06 17.53
N GLU A 345 8.23 18.05 17.20
CA GLU A 345 8.46 18.99 16.10
C GLU A 345 8.25 20.43 16.56
N ILE A 346 9.11 21.32 16.08
CA ILE A 346 8.97 22.77 16.21
C ILE A 346 9.11 23.39 14.82
N GLY A 347 8.17 24.28 14.48
CA GLY A 347 8.16 24.95 13.18
C GLY A 347 7.94 26.46 13.32
N ILE A 348 8.50 27.19 12.39
CA ILE A 348 8.25 28.63 12.20
C ILE A 348 7.90 28.88 10.74
N GLN A 349 6.89 29.71 10.53
CA GLN A 349 6.56 30.27 9.22
C GLN A 349 6.53 31.79 9.33
N LYS A 350 7.21 32.46 8.42
CA LYS A 350 7.22 33.92 8.32
C LYS A 350 6.79 34.34 6.91
N TYR A 351 5.84 35.24 6.87
CA TYR A 351 5.31 35.83 5.65
C TYR A 351 5.85 37.24 5.50
N PHE A 352 6.19 37.62 4.27
CA PHE A 352 6.71 38.92 3.90
C PHE A 352 5.88 39.47 2.74
N ASN A 353 5.94 40.81 2.59
CA ASN A 353 5.36 41.55 1.47
C ASN A 353 3.91 41.11 1.19
N ASP A 354 3.01 41.28 2.18
CA ASP A 354 1.60 40.93 2.14
C ASP A 354 1.35 39.47 1.69
N LYS A 355 2.15 38.54 2.25
CA LYS A 355 2.11 37.12 1.98
C LYS A 355 2.59 36.68 0.60
N LYS A 356 3.21 37.56 -0.20
CA LYS A 356 3.81 37.19 -1.49
C LYS A 356 5.02 36.26 -1.35
N PHE A 357 5.73 36.32 -0.22
CA PHE A 357 6.84 35.43 0.11
C PHE A 357 6.57 34.73 1.43
N ARG A 358 6.91 33.46 1.48
CA ARG A 358 6.84 32.63 2.69
C ARG A 358 8.18 31.95 2.91
N PHE A 359 8.73 32.11 4.10
CA PHE A 359 9.82 31.30 4.62
C PHE A 359 9.26 30.35 5.68
N GLY A 360 9.62 29.06 5.60
CA GLY A 360 9.25 28.05 6.57
C GLY A 360 10.48 27.23 6.97
N PHE A 361 10.60 26.98 8.26
CA PHE A 361 11.60 26.11 8.84
C PHE A 361 10.93 25.18 9.85
N ASN A 362 11.17 23.87 9.71
CA ASN A 362 10.74 22.86 10.68
C ASN A 362 11.96 22.03 11.11
N THR A 363 12.00 21.72 12.38
CA THR A 363 12.94 20.75 12.93
C THR A 363 12.17 19.72 13.75
N TYR A 364 12.59 18.48 13.70
CA TYR A 364 11.95 17.39 14.42
C TYR A 364 12.97 16.38 14.92
N TYR A 365 12.56 15.64 15.95
CA TYR A 365 13.26 14.48 16.45
C TYR A 365 12.25 13.34 16.62
N THR A 366 12.58 12.17 16.09
CA THR A 366 11.75 10.96 16.21
C THR A 366 12.56 9.81 16.80
N LEU A 367 12.06 9.25 17.89
CA LEU A 367 12.58 8.03 18.52
C LEU A 367 11.72 6.84 18.10
N LEU A 368 12.34 5.86 17.46
CA LEU A 368 11.71 4.58 17.11
C LEU A 368 12.06 3.51 18.17
N LYS A 369 11.06 2.74 18.59
CA LYS A 369 11.23 1.59 19.49
C LYS A 369 10.67 0.33 18.84
N HIS A 370 11.32 -0.80 19.08
CA HIS A 370 10.98 -2.12 18.55
C HIS A 370 10.93 -2.15 17.02
N TYR A 371 11.87 -1.45 16.39
CA TYR A 371 11.97 -1.40 14.93
C TYR A 371 12.15 -2.80 14.34
N ILE A 372 11.28 -3.17 13.39
CA ILE A 372 11.27 -4.49 12.76
C ILE A 372 12.33 -4.51 11.66
N ILE A 373 13.31 -5.39 11.79
CA ILE A 373 14.35 -5.63 10.80
C ILE A 373 14.40 -7.12 10.45
N ARG A 374 15.06 -7.44 9.36
CA ARG A 374 15.45 -8.81 9.03
C ARG A 374 16.83 -9.06 9.62
N ASP A 375 16.96 -10.21 10.24
CA ASP A 375 18.20 -10.66 10.84
C ASP A 375 18.37 -12.16 10.58
N ASP A 376 19.59 -12.65 10.69
CA ASP A 376 19.88 -14.06 10.54
C ASP A 376 19.26 -14.83 11.70
N PHE A 377 18.65 -15.96 11.38
CA PHE A 377 18.02 -16.87 12.33
C PHE A 377 18.74 -18.22 12.25
N SER A 378 19.27 -18.65 13.38
CA SER A 378 19.83 -20.00 13.56
C SER A 378 18.78 -20.87 14.27
N MET A 379 18.40 -21.98 13.67
CA MET A 379 17.60 -23.03 14.30
C MET A 379 18.46 -23.89 15.20
#